data_820de2bbdacf55a643379e5782b61022
#
_entry.id   820de2bbdacf55a643379e5782b61022
#
_cell.length_a   1.000
_cell.length_b   1.000
_cell.length_c   1.000
_cell.angle_alpha   90.00
_cell.angle_beta   90.00
_cell.angle_gamma   90.00
#
_symmetry.space_group_name_H-M   'P 1'
#
loop_
_entity.id
_entity.type
_entity.pdbx_description
1 polymer ?
#
loop_
_entity_poly.entity_id
_entity_poly.type
_entity_poly.pdbx_seq_one_letter_code
_entity_poly.pdbx_strand_id
1 'polypeptide(L)'
;MPIEITYLGRNCFRLKGRDGSVITDPCPPDSGFSLGKQSAEIVTISRRDDPGYAYAVGIGGNPMVLDSPGEYEIGGILVTGVANKRPDGVRNVMFISEIDGIRVGHLGLASNVSLEDFKGVDVLLLPVGGNNALAPNLAADLMTKIDPSVVIPMNYKTGGEPLPLEPLEAFLKETGSRPEPLAKVTVSRSNLPQDLTVMVLEPKT
;
A
#
# COMPACT_ATOMS: atom_id res chain seq x y z
N MET A 1 18.76 -4.09 6.67
CA MET A 1 19.12 -2.83 5.96
C MET A 1 17.88 -1.96 5.82
N PRO A 2 18.00 -0.68 5.40
CA PRO A 2 16.80 0.14 5.16
C PRO A 2 16.09 -0.28 3.87
N ILE A 3 14.76 -0.16 3.86
CA ILE A 3 13.93 -0.21 2.64
C ILE A 3 13.54 1.21 2.25
N GLU A 4 13.42 1.45 0.95
CA GLU A 4 12.91 2.69 0.38
C GLU A 4 11.47 2.46 -0.10
N ILE A 5 10.54 3.32 0.32
CA ILE A 5 9.14 3.30 -0.08
C ILE A 5 8.85 4.54 -0.90
N THR A 6 8.36 4.34 -2.12
CA THR A 6 7.97 5.42 -3.05
C THR A 6 6.52 5.23 -3.45
N TYR A 7 5.73 6.30 -3.42
CA TYR A 7 4.34 6.29 -3.86
C TYR A 7 4.25 6.59 -5.35
N LEU A 8 3.65 5.69 -6.11
CA LEU A 8 3.51 5.80 -7.57
C LEU A 8 2.11 6.25 -7.99
N GLY A 9 1.19 6.35 -7.04
CA GLY A 9 -0.19 6.79 -7.24
C GLY A 9 -1.23 5.71 -6.93
N ARG A 10 -2.43 6.12 -6.57
CA ARG A 10 -3.58 5.26 -6.20
C ARG A 10 -3.22 4.28 -5.07
N ASN A 11 -3.02 2.99 -5.36
CA ASN A 11 -2.55 1.94 -4.43
C ASN A 11 -1.14 1.47 -4.79
N CYS A 12 -0.51 2.11 -5.78
CA CYS A 12 0.76 1.65 -6.30
C CYS A 12 1.94 2.23 -5.51
N PHE A 13 2.71 1.35 -4.92
CA PHE A 13 3.98 1.67 -4.26
C PHE A 13 5.11 0.83 -4.82
N ARG A 14 6.32 1.36 -4.75
CA ARG A 14 7.55 0.61 -4.87
C ARG A 14 8.18 0.47 -3.50
N LEU A 15 8.38 -0.77 -3.06
CA LEU A 15 9.11 -1.15 -1.86
C LEU A 15 10.45 -1.72 -2.32
N LYS A 16 11.55 -1.02 -2.08
CA LYS A 16 12.87 -1.42 -2.54
C LYS A 16 13.77 -1.73 -1.35
N GLY A 17 14.16 -2.98 -1.24
CA GLY A 17 15.20 -3.47 -0.33
C GLY A 17 16.55 -3.62 -1.03
N ARG A 18 17.47 -4.31 -0.36
CA ARG A 18 18.80 -4.63 -0.86
C ARG A 18 18.75 -5.62 -2.03
N ASP A 19 18.05 -6.72 -1.84
CA ASP A 19 18.12 -7.89 -2.71
C ASP A 19 16.96 -7.94 -3.71
N GLY A 20 16.01 -7.00 -3.63
CA GLY A 20 14.88 -6.96 -4.54
C GLY A 20 13.88 -5.86 -4.23
N SER A 21 12.81 -5.85 -5.01
CA SER A 21 11.72 -4.89 -4.88
C SER A 21 10.35 -5.50 -5.14
N VAL A 22 9.34 -4.94 -4.47
CA VAL A 22 7.93 -5.24 -4.68
C VAL A 22 7.25 -4.00 -5.25
N ILE A 23 6.40 -4.18 -6.25
CA ILE A 23 5.46 -3.15 -6.72
C ILE A 23 4.04 -3.62 -6.39
N THR A 24 3.29 -2.77 -5.70
CA THR A 24 1.91 -3.07 -5.31
C THR A 24 0.93 -2.44 -6.29
N ASP A 25 -0.16 -3.12 -6.63
CA ASP A 25 -1.31 -2.63 -7.40
C ASP A 25 -0.96 -1.65 -8.54
N PRO A 26 -0.12 -2.02 -9.51
CA PRO A 26 0.28 -1.11 -10.56
C PRO A 26 -0.92 -0.62 -11.36
N CYS A 27 -1.04 0.70 -11.49
CA CYS A 27 -2.12 1.37 -12.23
C CYS A 27 -1.76 1.56 -13.71
N PRO A 28 -2.74 1.53 -14.62
CA PRO A 28 -2.51 1.71 -16.05
C PRO A 28 -2.17 3.19 -16.39
N PRO A 29 -1.60 3.47 -17.59
CA PRO A 29 -1.21 4.81 -18.00
C PRO A 29 -2.33 5.85 -18.03
N ASP A 30 -3.56 5.42 -18.23
CA ASP A 30 -4.78 6.27 -18.26
C ASP A 30 -5.37 6.53 -16.87
N SER A 31 -4.73 6.04 -15.82
CA SER A 31 -5.18 6.25 -14.43
C SER A 31 -4.97 7.68 -13.91
N GLY A 32 -4.27 8.54 -14.65
CA GLY A 32 -3.88 9.87 -14.20
C GLY A 32 -2.53 9.90 -13.45
N PHE A 33 -1.86 8.75 -13.32
CA PHE A 33 -0.55 8.62 -12.71
C PHE A 33 0.48 8.08 -13.69
N SER A 34 1.75 8.47 -13.52
CA SER A 34 2.86 7.97 -14.34
C SER A 34 3.71 7.00 -13.54
N LEU A 35 3.65 5.71 -13.88
CA LEU A 35 4.58 4.73 -13.30
C LEU A 35 6.02 4.95 -13.77
N GLY A 36 6.20 5.55 -14.95
CA GLY A 36 7.49 5.60 -15.63
C GLY A 36 7.99 4.18 -15.95
N LYS A 37 9.29 4.05 -16.18
CA LYS A 37 9.92 2.73 -16.35
C LYS A 37 10.20 2.12 -14.97
N GLN A 38 9.40 1.16 -14.57
CA GLN A 38 9.60 0.39 -13.34
C GLN A 38 10.05 -1.03 -13.66
N SER A 39 10.82 -1.61 -12.76
CA SER A 39 11.14 -3.04 -12.73
C SER A 39 11.08 -3.54 -11.29
N ALA A 40 10.67 -4.80 -11.11
CA ALA A 40 10.60 -5.44 -9.80
C ALA A 40 10.76 -6.95 -9.94
N GLU A 41 11.04 -7.61 -8.82
CA GLU A 41 11.06 -9.07 -8.67
C GLU A 41 9.65 -9.59 -8.41
N ILE A 42 8.81 -8.77 -7.74
CA ILE A 42 7.46 -9.13 -7.33
C ILE A 42 6.49 -8.00 -7.68
N VAL A 43 5.32 -8.38 -8.18
CA VAL A 43 4.14 -7.51 -8.28
C VAL A 43 3.03 -8.14 -7.44
N THR A 44 2.45 -7.40 -6.50
CA THR A 44 1.25 -7.82 -5.79
C THR A 44 0.02 -7.13 -6.36
N ILE A 45 -1.08 -7.87 -6.52
CA ILE A 45 -2.34 -7.36 -7.07
C ILE A 45 -3.47 -7.68 -6.10
N SER A 46 -4.00 -6.64 -5.44
CA SER A 46 -5.12 -6.79 -4.51
C SER A 46 -6.45 -7.06 -5.22
N ARG A 47 -6.62 -6.54 -6.42
CA ARG A 47 -7.85 -6.56 -7.21
C ARG A 47 -7.58 -7.02 -8.65
N ARG A 48 -7.40 -8.35 -8.86
CA ARG A 48 -7.09 -8.90 -10.19
C ARG A 48 -8.16 -8.63 -11.26
N ASP A 49 -9.42 -8.49 -10.84
CA ASP A 49 -10.56 -8.27 -11.73
C ASP A 49 -10.80 -6.79 -12.06
N ASP A 50 -9.94 -5.89 -11.52
CA ASP A 50 -10.00 -4.46 -11.72
C ASP A 50 -8.73 -3.96 -12.42
N PRO A 51 -8.79 -3.63 -13.73
CA PRO A 51 -7.61 -3.20 -14.47
C PRO A 51 -6.98 -1.92 -13.93
N GLY A 52 -7.71 -1.14 -13.14
CA GLY A 52 -7.19 0.05 -12.46
C GLY A 52 -6.13 -0.24 -11.39
N TYR A 53 -5.97 -1.52 -10.99
CA TYR A 53 -5.04 -1.98 -9.94
C TYR A 53 -4.19 -3.18 -10.36
N ALA A 54 -4.29 -3.63 -11.61
CA ALA A 54 -3.71 -4.90 -12.07
C ALA A 54 -2.81 -4.78 -13.32
N TYR A 55 -2.19 -3.61 -13.55
CA TYR A 55 -1.40 -3.35 -14.75
C TYR A 55 0.05 -3.91 -14.64
N ALA A 56 0.18 -5.20 -14.33
CA ALA A 56 1.49 -5.84 -14.17
C ALA A 56 2.33 -5.86 -15.46
N VAL A 57 1.69 -5.84 -16.64
CA VAL A 57 2.39 -5.83 -17.94
C VAL A 57 3.27 -4.60 -18.17
N GLY A 58 3.03 -3.51 -17.40
CA GLY A 58 3.86 -2.30 -17.43
C GLY A 58 5.14 -2.39 -16.60
N ILE A 59 5.33 -3.48 -15.85
CA ILE A 59 6.47 -3.64 -14.95
C ILE A 59 7.51 -4.56 -15.61
N GLY A 60 8.71 -4.03 -15.82
CA GLY A 60 9.85 -4.78 -16.34
C GLY A 60 10.48 -5.72 -15.30
N GLY A 61 11.47 -6.51 -15.72
CA GLY A 61 12.17 -7.44 -14.84
C GLY A 61 11.54 -8.83 -14.78
N ASN A 62 10.46 -9.07 -15.52
CA ASN A 62 9.71 -10.34 -15.51
C ASN A 62 9.28 -10.75 -14.08
N PRO A 63 8.52 -9.90 -13.36
CA PRO A 63 8.19 -10.12 -11.97
C PRO A 63 7.30 -11.34 -11.77
N MET A 64 7.43 -11.98 -10.61
CA MET A 64 6.40 -12.90 -10.12
C MET A 64 5.17 -12.10 -9.73
N VAL A 65 4.02 -12.41 -10.35
CA VAL A 65 2.73 -11.75 -10.05
C VAL A 65 1.98 -12.55 -9.00
N LEU A 66 1.69 -11.92 -7.87
CA LEU A 66 0.96 -12.50 -6.74
C LEU A 66 -0.41 -11.82 -6.63
N ASP A 67 -1.48 -12.57 -6.89
CA ASP A 67 -2.86 -12.08 -6.90
C ASP A 67 -3.83 -12.94 -6.08
N SER A 68 -3.28 -13.83 -5.27
CA SER A 68 -4.04 -14.82 -4.50
C SER A 68 -3.53 -14.91 -3.05
N PRO A 69 -4.37 -15.35 -2.11
CA PRO A 69 -3.93 -15.68 -0.75
C PRO A 69 -2.90 -16.79 -0.76
N GLY A 70 -1.94 -16.73 0.14
CA GLY A 70 -0.88 -17.72 0.29
C GLY A 70 0.39 -17.13 0.89
N GLU A 71 1.38 -17.99 1.09
CA GLU A 71 2.72 -17.60 1.55
C GLU A 71 3.72 -17.84 0.44
N TYR A 72 4.53 -16.83 0.15
CA TYR A 72 5.48 -16.85 -0.96
C TYR A 72 6.85 -16.37 -0.47
N GLU A 73 7.90 -16.95 -1.03
CA GLU A 73 9.28 -16.51 -0.83
C GLU A 73 9.97 -16.37 -2.19
N ILE A 74 10.36 -15.15 -2.54
CA ILE A 74 11.01 -14.83 -3.81
C ILE A 74 12.23 -13.97 -3.53
N GLY A 75 13.43 -14.47 -3.82
CA GLY A 75 14.67 -13.69 -3.67
C GLY A 75 14.93 -13.19 -2.25
N GLY A 76 14.49 -13.90 -1.22
CA GLY A 76 14.61 -13.50 0.19
C GLY A 76 13.56 -12.49 0.66
N ILE A 77 12.56 -12.17 -0.18
CA ILE A 77 11.38 -11.39 0.19
C ILE A 77 10.25 -12.36 0.52
N LEU A 78 9.71 -12.26 1.74
CA LEU A 78 8.54 -13.04 2.16
C LEU A 78 7.29 -12.22 1.87
N VAL A 79 6.28 -12.84 1.24
CA VAL A 79 5.00 -12.18 0.96
C VAL A 79 3.86 -13.09 1.43
N THR A 80 3.02 -12.57 2.31
CA THR A 80 1.79 -13.25 2.75
C THR A 80 0.59 -12.55 2.13
N GLY A 81 -0.18 -13.27 1.33
CA GLY A 81 -1.47 -12.84 0.81
C GLY A 81 -2.59 -13.27 1.73
N VAL A 82 -3.42 -12.35 2.17
CA VAL A 82 -4.57 -12.57 3.07
C VAL A 82 -5.87 -12.28 2.33
N ALA A 83 -6.77 -13.27 2.29
CA ALA A 83 -8.08 -13.08 1.66
C ALA A 83 -8.93 -12.07 2.44
N ASN A 84 -9.46 -11.07 1.76
CA ASN A 84 -10.40 -10.12 2.34
C ASN A 84 -11.77 -10.24 1.66
N LYS A 85 -12.77 -10.63 2.43
CA LYS A 85 -14.16 -10.73 1.97
C LYS A 85 -14.84 -9.38 2.15
N ARG A 86 -15.12 -8.74 1.05
CA ARG A 86 -15.86 -7.47 1.03
C ARG A 86 -17.37 -7.72 1.07
N PRO A 87 -18.17 -6.78 1.64
CA PRO A 87 -19.63 -6.88 1.66
C PRO A 87 -20.27 -6.92 0.27
N ASP A 88 -19.63 -6.29 -0.73
CA ASP A 88 -20.07 -6.26 -2.13
C ASP A 88 -19.76 -7.57 -2.89
N GLY A 89 -19.16 -8.55 -2.22
CA GLY A 89 -18.76 -9.83 -2.82
C GLY A 89 -17.50 -9.76 -3.70
N VAL A 90 -16.93 -8.59 -3.90
CA VAL A 90 -15.73 -8.41 -4.71
C VAL A 90 -14.50 -8.92 -3.95
N ARG A 91 -13.66 -9.68 -4.64
CA ARG A 91 -12.42 -10.21 -4.06
C ARG A 91 -11.41 -9.09 -3.85
N ASN A 92 -10.80 -9.09 -2.69
CA ASN A 92 -9.63 -8.30 -2.39
C ASN A 92 -8.61 -9.19 -1.67
N VAL A 93 -7.35 -9.06 -2.03
CA VAL A 93 -6.24 -9.72 -1.32
C VAL A 93 -5.41 -8.62 -0.66
N MET A 94 -5.24 -8.71 0.64
CA MET A 94 -4.31 -7.85 1.38
C MET A 94 -2.95 -8.54 1.39
N PHE A 95 -1.87 -7.78 1.36
CA PHE A 95 -0.52 -8.35 1.34
C PHE A 95 0.33 -7.82 2.49
N ILE A 96 1.16 -8.69 3.04
CA ILE A 96 2.22 -8.31 3.97
C ILE A 96 3.53 -8.73 3.31
N SER A 97 4.39 -7.76 3.00
CA SER A 97 5.71 -8.00 2.43
C SER A 97 6.77 -7.78 3.50
N GLU A 98 7.59 -8.79 3.77
CA GLU A 98 8.75 -8.66 4.66
C GLU A 98 10.02 -8.53 3.81
N ILE A 99 10.66 -7.36 3.90
CA ILE A 99 11.82 -6.97 3.11
C ILE A 99 12.87 -6.40 4.08
N ASP A 100 14.08 -6.95 4.08
CA ASP A 100 15.18 -6.52 5.00
C ASP A 100 14.74 -6.44 6.47
N GLY A 101 13.81 -7.32 6.88
CA GLY A 101 13.28 -7.40 8.24
C GLY A 101 12.23 -6.32 8.59
N ILE A 102 11.74 -5.55 7.61
CA ILE A 102 10.61 -4.62 7.75
C ILE A 102 9.36 -5.24 7.15
N ARG A 103 8.28 -5.28 7.94
CA ARG A 103 6.98 -5.82 7.54
C ARG A 103 6.08 -4.68 7.06
N VAL A 104 5.76 -4.68 5.77
CA VAL A 104 4.89 -3.69 5.13
C VAL A 104 3.55 -4.32 4.80
N GLY A 105 2.48 -3.84 5.43
CA GLY A 105 1.11 -4.24 5.15
C GLY A 105 0.47 -3.35 4.08
N HIS A 106 -0.09 -3.94 3.03
CA HIS A 106 -0.85 -3.27 1.98
C HIS A 106 -2.29 -3.79 1.99
N LEU A 107 -3.25 -2.91 2.31
CA LEU A 107 -4.65 -3.33 2.49
C LEU A 107 -5.44 -3.42 1.18
N GLY A 108 -4.88 -2.97 0.04
CA GLY A 108 -5.65 -2.89 -1.20
C GLY A 108 -6.86 -1.99 -1.04
N LEU A 109 -8.05 -2.49 -1.39
CA LEU A 109 -9.35 -1.84 -1.16
C LEU A 109 -10.15 -2.57 -0.08
N ALA A 110 -9.50 -2.95 1.02
CA ALA A 110 -10.14 -3.66 2.12
C ALA A 110 -11.26 -2.81 2.75
N SER A 111 -12.35 -3.46 3.14
CA SER A 111 -13.44 -2.85 3.92
C SER A 111 -13.52 -3.40 5.35
N ASN A 112 -13.11 -4.66 5.54
CA ASN A 112 -13.03 -5.32 6.83
C ASN A 112 -11.64 -5.95 6.96
N VAL A 113 -10.92 -5.66 8.03
CA VAL A 113 -9.55 -6.15 8.26
C VAL A 113 -9.52 -6.93 9.56
N SER A 114 -9.00 -8.15 9.52
CA SER A 114 -8.67 -8.91 10.72
C SER A 114 -7.41 -8.32 11.35
N LEU A 115 -7.49 -7.86 12.58
CA LEU A 115 -6.36 -7.27 13.29
C LEU A 115 -5.24 -8.29 13.53
N GLU A 116 -5.59 -9.56 13.74
CA GLU A 116 -4.63 -10.62 14.00
C GLU A 116 -3.69 -10.84 12.79
N ASP A 117 -4.23 -10.75 11.57
CA ASP A 117 -3.44 -10.94 10.36
C ASP A 117 -2.38 -9.84 10.19
N PHE A 118 -2.63 -8.63 10.72
CA PHE A 118 -1.73 -7.47 10.61
C PHE A 118 -0.92 -7.16 11.87
N LYS A 119 -0.96 -8.05 12.85
CA LYS A 119 -0.17 -7.89 14.08
C LYS A 119 1.33 -7.86 13.77
N GLY A 120 2.02 -6.83 14.30
CA GLY A 120 3.46 -6.64 14.12
C GLY A 120 3.86 -6.16 12.72
N VAL A 121 2.94 -5.57 11.95
CA VAL A 121 3.27 -4.78 10.76
C VAL A 121 3.94 -3.49 11.19
N ASP A 122 5.08 -3.16 10.58
CA ASP A 122 5.87 -1.96 10.89
C ASP A 122 5.34 -0.73 10.13
N VAL A 123 5.00 -0.94 8.85
CA VAL A 123 4.48 0.10 7.95
C VAL A 123 3.15 -0.36 7.37
N LEU A 124 2.12 0.46 7.48
CA LEU A 124 0.79 0.18 6.94
C LEU A 124 0.48 1.13 5.77
N LEU A 125 0.27 0.58 4.58
CA LEU A 125 -0.25 1.27 3.41
C LEU A 125 -1.78 1.19 3.46
N LEU A 126 -2.41 2.32 3.81
CA LEU A 126 -3.81 2.38 4.25
C LEU A 126 -4.68 3.15 3.25
N PRO A 127 -5.72 2.54 2.65
CA PRO A 127 -6.65 3.27 1.79
C PRO A 127 -7.55 4.17 2.64
N VAL A 128 -7.63 5.47 2.31
CA VAL A 128 -8.32 6.48 3.14
C VAL A 128 -9.38 7.30 2.40
N GLY A 129 -9.57 7.06 1.10
CA GLY A 129 -10.42 7.88 0.24
C GLY A 129 -11.90 7.46 0.18
N GLY A 130 -12.35 6.54 1.03
CA GLY A 130 -13.74 6.09 1.03
C GLY A 130 -14.18 5.43 -0.29
N ASN A 131 -15.44 5.63 -0.69
CA ASN A 131 -16.07 5.12 -1.91
C ASN A 131 -15.96 3.60 -2.06
N ASN A 132 -14.86 3.11 -2.62
CA ASN A 132 -14.60 1.68 -2.85
C ASN A 132 -13.70 1.02 -1.78
N ALA A 133 -13.33 1.73 -0.73
CA ALA A 133 -12.47 1.28 0.36
C ALA A 133 -12.96 1.83 1.71
N LEU A 134 -12.06 1.95 2.68
CA LEU A 134 -12.35 2.49 4.00
C LEU A 134 -12.67 4.00 3.95
N ALA A 135 -13.75 4.41 4.60
CA ALA A 135 -14.01 5.81 4.86
C ALA A 135 -12.92 6.40 5.79
N PRO A 136 -12.63 7.72 5.72
CA PRO A 136 -11.55 8.35 6.49
C PRO A 136 -11.58 8.05 7.99
N ASN A 137 -12.75 8.13 8.62
CA ASN A 137 -12.92 7.83 10.04
C ASN A 137 -12.68 6.35 10.38
N LEU A 138 -13.12 5.42 9.52
CA LEU A 138 -12.88 3.99 9.71
C LEU A 138 -11.39 3.64 9.49
N ALA A 139 -10.73 4.33 8.57
CA ALA A 139 -9.29 4.18 8.38
C ALA A 139 -8.50 4.68 9.59
N ALA A 140 -8.88 5.80 10.19
CA ALA A 140 -8.28 6.32 11.42
C ALA A 140 -8.46 5.36 12.62
N ASP A 141 -9.66 4.80 12.78
CA ASP A 141 -9.92 3.77 13.79
C ASP A 141 -9.10 2.51 13.58
N LEU A 142 -8.97 2.07 12.33
CA LEU A 142 -8.23 0.85 11.99
C LEU A 142 -6.73 1.00 12.24
N MET A 143 -6.13 2.14 11.85
CA MET A 143 -4.70 2.37 12.10
C MET A 143 -4.36 2.33 13.59
N THR A 144 -5.23 2.89 14.45
CA THR A 144 -5.05 2.86 15.90
C THR A 144 -5.14 1.44 16.47
N LYS A 145 -5.98 0.59 15.88
CA LYS A 145 -6.15 -0.81 16.33
C LYS A 145 -5.02 -1.73 15.88
N ILE A 146 -4.46 -1.51 14.68
CA ILE A 146 -3.30 -2.27 14.17
C ILE A 146 -2.02 -1.80 14.86
N ASP A 147 -1.94 -0.50 15.17
CA ASP A 147 -0.82 0.15 15.86
C ASP A 147 0.55 -0.09 15.21
N PRO A 148 0.71 0.20 13.90
CA PRO A 148 2.00 0.12 13.23
C PRO A 148 2.86 1.33 13.61
N SER A 149 4.19 1.23 13.45
CA SER A 149 5.08 2.40 13.65
C SER A 149 4.81 3.51 12.63
N VAL A 150 4.49 3.14 11.37
CA VAL A 150 4.27 4.10 10.29
C VAL A 150 2.98 3.77 9.55
N VAL A 151 2.17 4.80 9.28
CA VAL A 151 1.01 4.73 8.38
C VAL A 151 1.25 5.62 7.17
N ILE A 152 1.12 5.07 5.97
CA ILE A 152 1.18 5.83 4.72
C ILE A 152 -0.20 5.75 4.06
N PRO A 153 -0.94 6.87 3.99
CA PRO A 153 -2.25 6.90 3.34
C PRO A 153 -2.13 6.71 1.83
N MET A 154 -3.09 6.02 1.24
CA MET A 154 -3.22 5.79 -0.20
C MET A 154 -4.68 5.84 -0.65
N ASN A 155 -4.92 5.77 -1.96
CA ASN A 155 -6.27 5.71 -2.55
C ASN A 155 -7.17 6.85 -2.07
N TYR A 156 -6.69 8.08 -2.21
CA TYR A 156 -7.40 9.32 -1.92
C TYR A 156 -7.40 10.25 -3.14
N LYS A 157 -8.25 11.27 -3.14
CA LYS A 157 -8.35 12.23 -4.23
C LYS A 157 -7.06 13.05 -4.37
N THR A 158 -6.46 12.97 -5.55
CA THR A 158 -5.33 13.82 -6.00
C THR A 158 -5.70 14.51 -7.31
N GLY A 159 -4.88 15.44 -7.78
CA GLY A 159 -5.14 16.16 -9.03
C GLY A 159 -5.23 15.26 -10.27
N GLY A 160 -4.58 14.09 -10.27
CA GLY A 160 -4.61 13.11 -11.37
C GLY A 160 -5.66 12.01 -11.22
N GLU A 161 -6.27 11.84 -10.04
CA GLU A 161 -7.19 10.74 -9.76
C GLU A 161 -8.60 11.00 -10.30
N PRO A 162 -9.09 10.23 -11.31
CA PRO A 162 -10.43 10.42 -11.87
C PRO A 162 -11.55 9.89 -10.98
N LEU A 163 -11.27 8.96 -10.06
CA LEU A 163 -12.28 8.39 -9.18
C LEU A 163 -12.81 9.43 -8.18
N PRO A 164 -14.09 9.32 -7.77
CA PRO A 164 -14.72 10.22 -6.81
C PRO A 164 -14.31 9.85 -5.36
N LEU A 165 -13.03 9.95 -5.06
CA LEU A 165 -12.48 9.67 -3.74
C LEU A 165 -12.53 10.90 -2.83
N GLU A 166 -12.58 10.67 -1.53
CA GLU A 166 -12.40 11.71 -0.52
C GLU A 166 -10.96 12.25 -0.56
N PRO A 167 -10.77 13.55 -0.26
CA PRO A 167 -9.44 14.14 -0.19
C PRO A 167 -8.67 13.64 1.04
N LEU A 168 -7.33 13.70 0.98
CA LEU A 168 -6.44 13.31 2.07
C LEU A 168 -6.74 14.06 3.38
N GLU A 169 -7.12 15.33 3.28
CA GLU A 169 -7.43 16.20 4.41
C GLU A 169 -8.55 15.65 5.28
N ALA A 170 -9.49 14.88 4.71
CA ALA A 170 -10.55 14.22 5.47
C ALA A 170 -9.95 13.22 6.47
N PHE A 171 -9.01 12.40 6.05
CA PHE A 171 -8.30 11.45 6.92
C PHE A 171 -7.38 12.16 7.93
N LEU A 172 -6.62 13.17 7.48
CA LEU A 172 -5.73 13.92 8.38
C LEU A 172 -6.49 14.64 9.48
N LYS A 173 -7.71 15.09 9.22
CA LYS A 173 -8.59 15.70 10.23
C LYS A 173 -9.00 14.68 11.30
N GLU A 174 -9.35 13.46 10.90
CA GLU A 174 -9.74 12.40 11.84
C GLU A 174 -8.58 11.98 12.75
N THR A 175 -7.34 11.98 12.23
CA THR A 175 -6.14 11.60 12.99
C THR A 175 -5.52 12.75 13.77
N GLY A 176 -5.88 14.01 13.47
CA GLY A 176 -5.21 15.20 14.01
C GLY A 176 -3.78 15.40 13.48
N SER A 177 -3.36 14.61 12.49
CA SER A 177 -1.99 14.62 11.95
C SER A 177 -1.80 15.78 10.96
N ARG A 178 -0.57 16.32 10.91
CA ARG A 178 -0.18 17.39 9.98
C ARG A 178 1.21 17.13 9.40
N PRO A 179 1.40 16.00 8.70
CA PRO A 179 2.70 15.66 8.13
C PRO A 179 3.04 16.56 6.95
N GLU A 180 4.33 16.90 6.81
CA GLU A 180 4.84 17.46 5.56
C GLU A 180 4.96 16.35 4.52
N PRO A 181 4.52 16.56 3.26
CA PRO A 181 4.64 15.57 2.21
C PRO A 181 6.12 15.28 1.86
N LEU A 182 6.42 14.01 1.62
CA LEU A 182 7.75 13.52 1.29
C LEU A 182 7.75 12.87 -0.10
N ALA A 183 8.81 13.05 -0.87
CA ALA A 183 8.95 12.35 -2.16
C ALA A 183 9.11 10.83 -1.99
N LYS A 184 9.70 10.40 -0.88
CA LYS A 184 9.90 8.99 -0.49
C LYS A 184 10.24 8.90 0.99
N VAL A 185 10.12 7.72 1.56
CA VAL A 185 10.58 7.43 2.92
C VAL A 185 11.55 6.25 2.92
N THR A 186 12.52 6.30 3.83
CA THR A 186 13.47 5.19 4.06
C THR A 186 13.29 4.71 5.50
N VAL A 187 12.95 3.45 5.68
CA VAL A 187 12.71 2.84 6.99
C VAL A 187 13.63 1.64 7.23
N SER A 188 14.03 1.47 8.47
CA SER A 188 14.82 0.35 8.97
C SER A 188 14.45 0.08 10.42
N ARG A 189 14.83 -1.07 10.96
CA ARG A 189 14.60 -1.37 12.39
C ARG A 189 15.18 -0.31 13.34
N SER A 190 16.24 0.37 12.94
CA SER A 190 16.92 1.37 13.79
C SER A 190 16.30 2.77 13.72
N ASN A 191 15.45 3.07 12.71
CA ASN A 191 14.83 4.39 12.54
C ASN A 191 13.30 4.39 12.50
N LEU A 192 12.66 3.23 12.77
CA LEU A 192 11.22 3.20 12.97
C LEU A 192 10.82 4.11 14.14
N PRO A 193 9.79 4.96 13.97
CA PRO A 193 9.24 5.72 15.08
C PRO A 193 8.78 4.82 16.23
N GLN A 194 8.91 5.28 17.46
CA GLN A 194 8.39 4.57 18.63
C GLN A 194 6.87 4.73 18.76
N ASP A 195 6.38 5.92 18.38
CA ASP A 195 4.95 6.21 18.37
C ASP A 195 4.40 6.12 16.93
N LEU A 196 3.14 5.71 16.80
CA LEU A 196 2.44 5.65 15.52
C LEU A 196 2.53 7.01 14.82
N THR A 197 3.10 7.01 13.63
CA THR A 197 3.38 8.21 12.85
C THR A 197 2.74 8.13 11.46
N VAL A 198 1.92 9.13 11.10
CA VAL A 198 1.39 9.27 9.74
C VAL A 198 2.44 9.97 8.87
N MET A 199 2.82 9.35 7.77
CA MET A 199 3.73 9.91 6.76
C MET A 199 3.00 10.02 5.42
N VAL A 200 2.99 11.20 4.82
CA VAL A 200 2.37 11.42 3.50
C VAL A 200 3.46 11.40 2.43
N LEU A 201 3.24 10.61 1.39
CA LEU A 201 4.11 10.59 0.23
C LEU A 201 3.44 11.28 -0.96
N GLU A 202 4.22 12.05 -1.71
CA GLU A 202 3.77 12.63 -2.96
C GLU A 202 3.68 11.55 -4.05
N PRO A 203 2.53 11.41 -4.75
CA PRO A 203 2.43 10.48 -5.86
C PRO A 203 3.29 10.97 -7.03
N LYS A 204 3.89 10.05 -7.77
CA LYS A 204 4.56 10.39 -9.03
C LYS A 204 3.52 10.82 -10.07
N THR A 205 3.67 12.00 -10.57
CA THR A 205 2.88 12.58 -11.67
C THR A 205 3.64 12.52 -13.00
#